data_886ce0a295ab9a1ce12b7f1596879408
#
_entry.id   886ce0a295ab9a1ce12b7f1596879408
#
_cell.length_a   1.000
_cell.length_b   1.000
_cell.length_c   1.000
_cell.angle_alpha   90.00
_cell.angle_beta   90.00
_cell.angle_gamma   90.00
#
_symmetry.space_group_name_H-M   'P 1'
#
loop_
_entity.id
_entity.type
_entity.pdbx_description
1 polymer ?
#
loop_
_entity_poly.entity_id
_entity_poly.type
_entity_poly.pdbx_seq_one_letter_code
_entity_poly.pdbx_strand_id
1 'polypeptide(L)' 'MIKIKLTESDCTFVHYVLRMYAQQTPGMDAEDKAEIREIANKFKL' A
#
# COMPACT_ATOMS: atom_id res chain seq x y z
N MET A 1 -11.75 -8.46 17.24
CA MET A 1 -11.30 -8.28 15.84
C MET A 1 -11.94 -7.04 15.25
N ILE A 2 -11.12 -6.12 14.79
CA ILE A 2 -11.62 -4.86 14.21
C ILE A 2 -11.85 -5.07 12.73
N LYS A 3 -13.08 -4.81 12.29
CA LYS A 3 -13.40 -4.86 10.87
C LYS A 3 -13.46 -3.44 10.33
N ILE A 4 -12.62 -3.14 9.37
CA ILE A 4 -12.61 -1.84 8.73
C ILE A 4 -13.32 -1.95 7.39
N LYS A 5 -14.34 -1.13 7.21
CA LYS A 5 -15.05 -1.06 5.93
C LYS A 5 -14.39 0.00 5.07
N LEU A 6 -13.88 -0.41 3.92
CA LEU A 6 -13.27 0.50 2.97
C LEU A 6 -14.11 0.59 1.71
N THR A 7 -14.30 1.83 1.24
CA THR A 7 -14.95 2.05 -0.06
C THR A 7 -13.91 1.84 -1.16
N GLU A 8 -14.39 1.82 -2.43
CA GLU A 8 -13.48 1.73 -3.57
C GLU A 8 -12.50 2.90 -3.58
N SER A 9 -12.99 4.09 -3.26
CA SER A 9 -12.14 5.28 -3.17
C SER A 9 -11.07 5.12 -2.11
N ASP A 10 -11.46 4.58 -0.95
CA ASP A 10 -10.51 4.36 0.14
C ASP A 10 -9.42 3.38 -0.27
N CYS A 11 -9.79 2.29 -0.92
CA CYS A 11 -8.83 1.29 -1.37
C CYS A 11 -7.86 1.88 -2.39
N THR A 12 -8.38 2.65 -3.34
CA THR A 12 -7.54 3.31 -4.33
C THR A 12 -6.57 4.27 -3.68
N PHE A 13 -7.04 5.01 -2.69
CA PHE A 13 -6.21 5.97 -1.99
C PHE A 13 -5.09 5.28 -1.22
N VAL A 14 -5.43 4.21 -0.49
CA VAL A 14 -4.44 3.46 0.28
C VAL A 14 -3.39 2.83 -0.64
N HIS A 15 -3.84 2.25 -1.75
CA HIS A 15 -2.93 1.67 -2.74
C HIS A 15 -1.94 2.72 -3.25
N TYR A 16 -2.44 3.88 -3.58
CA TYR A 16 -1.62 4.97 -4.10
C TYR A 16 -0.60 5.45 -3.06
N VAL A 17 -1.06 5.65 -1.83
CA VAL A 17 -0.20 6.14 -0.74
C VAL A 17 0.93 5.14 -0.47
N LEU A 18 0.60 3.85 -0.43
CA LEU A 18 1.62 2.83 -0.17
C LEU A 18 2.68 2.79 -1.27
N ARG A 19 2.25 2.91 -2.52
CA ARG A 19 3.19 2.93 -3.63
C ARG A 19 4.09 4.15 -3.59
N MET A 20 3.51 5.31 -3.29
CA MET A 20 4.30 6.53 -3.17
C MET A 20 5.29 6.45 -2.02
N TYR A 21 4.86 5.89 -0.91
CA TYR A 21 5.74 5.73 0.25
C TYR A 21 6.97 4.89 -0.13
N ALA A 22 6.76 3.79 -0.82
CA ALA A 22 7.85 2.92 -1.24
C ALA A 22 8.80 3.62 -2.20
N GLN A 23 8.26 4.46 -3.09
CA GLN A 23 9.07 5.19 -4.06
C GLN A 23 9.89 6.31 -3.45
N GLN A 24 9.32 6.99 -2.45
CA GLN A 24 9.90 8.22 -1.92
C GLN A 24 10.78 8.01 -0.69
N THR A 25 10.79 6.81 -0.13
CA THR A 25 11.59 6.55 1.06
C THR A 25 13.00 6.09 0.67
N PRO A 26 14.01 6.93 0.90
CA PRO A 26 15.39 6.52 0.59
C PRO A 26 15.89 5.50 1.59
N GLY A 27 16.76 4.61 1.13
CA GLY A 27 17.36 3.61 2.00
C GLY A 27 16.48 2.42 2.31
N MET A 28 15.32 2.32 1.69
CA MET A 28 14.45 1.17 1.88
C MET A 28 14.97 -0.02 1.07
N ASP A 29 15.04 -1.17 1.74
CA ASP A 29 15.52 -2.40 1.09
C ASP A 29 14.55 -2.88 0.03
N ALA A 30 15.09 -3.64 -0.94
CA ALA A 30 14.25 -4.20 -1.99
C ALA A 30 13.18 -5.13 -1.42
N GLU A 31 13.51 -5.85 -0.36
CA GLU A 31 12.55 -6.71 0.34
C GLU A 31 11.38 -5.92 0.90
N ASP A 32 11.69 -4.81 1.56
CA ASP A 32 10.67 -3.96 2.15
C ASP A 32 9.78 -3.34 1.07
N LYS A 33 10.38 -2.92 -0.04
CA LYS A 33 9.62 -2.37 -1.15
C LYS A 33 8.68 -3.41 -1.75
N ALA A 34 9.18 -4.63 -1.90
CA ALA A 34 8.36 -5.72 -2.42
C ALA A 34 7.19 -6.03 -1.49
N GLU A 35 7.44 -6.01 -0.18
CA GLU A 35 6.39 -6.26 0.81
C GLU A 35 5.32 -5.18 0.76
N ILE A 36 5.72 -3.92 0.68
CA ILE A 36 4.77 -2.82 0.59
C ILE A 36 3.96 -2.93 -0.69
N ARG A 37 4.61 -3.27 -1.81
CA ARG A 37 3.90 -3.45 -3.08
C ARG A 37 2.88 -4.58 -2.98
N GLU A 38 3.24 -5.66 -2.32
CA GLU A 38 2.35 -6.79 -2.14
C GLU A 38 1.12 -6.38 -1.33
N ILE A 39 1.34 -5.64 -0.24
CA ILE A 39 0.24 -5.14 0.58
C ILE A 39 -0.62 -4.17 -0.24
N ALA A 40 0.01 -3.28 -0.99
CA ALA A 40 -0.72 -2.32 -1.82
C ALA A 40 -1.60 -3.03 -2.84
N ASN A 41 -1.13 -4.13 -3.40
CA ASN A 41 -1.89 -4.88 -4.39
C ASN A 41 -3.17 -5.50 -3.80
N LYS A 42 -3.19 -5.71 -2.49
CA LYS A 42 -4.41 -6.21 -1.83
C LYS A 42 -5.53 -5.19 -1.84
N PHE A 43 -5.19 -3.92 -1.99
CA PHE A 43 -6.17 -2.85 -2.05
C PHE A 43 -6.51 -2.44 -3.49
N LYS A 44 -5.90 -3.10 -4.45
CA LYS A 44 -6.16 -2.82 -5.86
C LYS A 44 -7.48 -3.46 -6.25
N LEU A 45 -8.33 -2.68 -6.87
CA LEU A 45 -9.64 -3.15 -7.32
C LEU A 45 -9.62 -3.51 -8.79
#